data_f63658abaaf94609bc6a1d75173a7848
#
_entry.id   f63658abaaf94609bc6a1d75173a7848
#
_cell.length_a   1.000
_cell.length_b   1.000
_cell.length_c   1.000
_cell.angle_alpha   90.00
_cell.angle_beta   90.00
_cell.angle_gamma   90.00
#
_symmetry.space_group_name_H-M   'P 1'
#
loop_
_entity.id
_entity.type
_entity.pdbx_description
1 polymer ?
#
loop_
_entity_poly.entity_id
_entity_poly.type
_entity_poly.pdbx_seq_one_letter_code
_entity_poly.pdbx_strand_id
1 'polypeptide(L)'
;MTTIDPHPRGAAPFDTSGTFRDEQGVAHYADLPSSLVEMFRATVRDHPGQEALVEVDGERLTYQQLWDRAARVAGGLRAAGVERGDRVANLLPAGVGWVLGFLGTQLAGAVAVPVNIRFAQPEIDYVLADSGAKTVLRPEAPLPDGEPYAAGDLQIDELAAIFYTSGTTGFPKGAMTTHENFLSNVETVLRVHGIDRAEGPRQRNLISVPLFHVTGCNTQLLVQIALGGTTVVLPAFHVRPFLRTIVDERINVLTSVPAIYALALSQPDFADFDVRAVTRVGYGGSPIAPSLVERIKAAFPQARVGNGFGLTETSSIATYLPHEWATEHTDSVGFAAPVVDLALHEPDSAGVGELLIRGPNVVAGYWNKPEATDRTFAGSWLHSGDLARIDEDGLVHVVDRAKDMINRGGENVYSVEVENALASAPGVADAAVVGVPDDVLGEKVGAVVVAASEDERLSVPAVLDHLAASLADFKIPQYVHVRTEPLQRNPGGKLLKRQLREQTAWGAPVRGR
;
A
#
# COMPACT_ATOMS: atom_id res chain seq x y z
N MET A 1 8.04 -21.42 23.56
CA MET A 1 7.73 -20.12 22.93
C MET A 1 6.68 -19.46 23.81
N THR A 2 6.89 -18.22 24.21
CA THR A 2 5.91 -17.43 24.97
C THR A 2 4.72 -17.20 24.05
N THR A 3 3.51 -17.54 24.49
CA THR A 3 2.29 -17.28 23.71
C THR A 3 2.10 -15.77 23.63
N ILE A 4 1.98 -15.23 22.42
CA ILE A 4 1.69 -13.81 22.20
C ILE A 4 0.17 -13.69 22.13
N ASP A 5 -0.41 -12.98 23.10
CA ASP A 5 -1.85 -12.73 23.14
C ASP A 5 -2.20 -11.54 22.26
N PRO A 6 -3.28 -11.62 21.45
CA PRO A 6 -3.77 -10.50 20.68
C PRO A 6 -4.19 -9.33 21.57
N HIS A 7 -3.90 -8.10 21.12
CA HIS A 7 -4.47 -6.90 21.74
C HIS A 7 -5.99 -6.90 21.61
N PRO A 8 -6.74 -6.48 22.65
CA PRO A 8 -8.20 -6.31 22.54
C PRO A 8 -8.57 -5.38 21.37
N ARG A 9 -9.67 -5.69 20.70
CA ARG A 9 -10.13 -4.91 19.54
C ARG A 9 -10.71 -3.52 19.90
N GLY A 10 -10.94 -3.28 21.19
CA GLY A 10 -11.46 -2.01 21.71
C GLY A 10 -12.77 -1.60 21.05
N ALA A 11 -12.83 -0.36 20.58
CA ALA A 11 -13.98 0.25 19.91
C ALA A 11 -14.05 -0.01 18.40
N ALA A 12 -13.31 -1.00 17.87
CA ALA A 12 -13.28 -1.31 16.43
C ALA A 12 -14.72 -1.47 15.86
N PRO A 13 -15.14 -0.62 14.90
CA PRO A 13 -16.54 -0.53 14.49
C PRO A 13 -16.92 -1.51 13.37
N PHE A 14 -16.03 -2.46 13.03
CA PHE A 14 -16.21 -3.31 11.86
C PHE A 14 -17.06 -4.55 12.17
N ASP A 15 -17.91 -4.93 11.20
CA ASP A 15 -18.68 -6.16 11.27
C ASP A 15 -17.77 -7.39 11.19
N THR A 16 -17.83 -8.24 12.20
CA THR A 16 -17.13 -9.52 12.31
C THR A 16 -18.06 -10.72 12.15
N SER A 17 -19.31 -10.53 11.77
CA SER A 17 -20.26 -11.63 11.52
C SER A 17 -19.74 -12.58 10.42
N GLY A 18 -20.05 -13.87 10.53
CA GLY A 18 -19.58 -14.87 9.56
C GLY A 18 -18.06 -15.07 9.56
N THR A 19 -17.37 -14.76 10.67
CA THR A 19 -15.96 -15.14 10.89
C THR A 19 -15.88 -16.33 11.82
N PHE A 20 -14.81 -17.12 11.70
CA PHE A 20 -14.48 -18.21 12.61
C PHE A 20 -12.98 -18.20 12.92
N ARG A 21 -12.56 -18.98 13.93
CA ARG A 21 -11.14 -19.18 14.20
C ARG A 21 -10.77 -20.63 13.93
N ASP A 22 -9.61 -20.83 13.31
CA ASP A 22 -9.03 -22.15 13.09
C ASP A 22 -8.39 -22.73 14.38
N GLU A 23 -7.80 -23.91 14.26
CA GLU A 23 -7.12 -24.59 15.39
C GLU A 23 -5.90 -23.83 15.92
N GLN A 24 -5.28 -22.96 15.11
CA GLN A 24 -4.19 -22.08 15.50
C GLN A 24 -4.69 -20.76 16.10
N GLY A 25 -6.00 -20.54 16.14
CA GLY A 25 -6.65 -19.33 16.63
C GLY A 25 -6.62 -18.15 15.64
N VAL A 26 -6.26 -18.38 14.39
CA VAL A 26 -6.34 -17.38 13.32
C VAL A 26 -7.80 -17.19 12.90
N ALA A 27 -8.24 -15.94 12.79
CA ALA A 27 -9.60 -15.63 12.35
C ALA A 27 -9.68 -15.68 10.81
N HIS A 28 -10.79 -16.23 10.28
CA HIS A 28 -11.06 -16.34 8.85
C HIS A 28 -12.49 -15.90 8.53
N TYR A 29 -12.77 -15.52 7.28
CA TYR A 29 -14.13 -15.38 6.77
C TYR A 29 -14.68 -16.74 6.33
N ALA A 30 -15.93 -17.06 6.72
CA ALA A 30 -16.51 -18.37 6.43
C ALA A 30 -16.93 -18.56 4.96
N ASP A 31 -17.41 -17.48 4.32
CA ASP A 31 -18.10 -17.54 3.03
C ASP A 31 -17.27 -16.90 1.90
N LEU A 32 -15.99 -17.30 1.76
CA LEU A 32 -15.17 -16.89 0.63
C LEU A 32 -15.32 -17.84 -0.56
N PRO A 33 -15.24 -17.34 -1.81
CA PRO A 33 -15.06 -18.19 -2.98
C PRO A 33 -13.81 -19.08 -2.83
N SER A 34 -13.77 -20.22 -3.51
CA SER A 34 -12.60 -21.12 -3.46
C SER A 34 -11.34 -20.54 -4.14
N SER A 35 -11.50 -19.53 -4.99
CA SER A 35 -10.38 -18.88 -5.69
C SER A 35 -10.78 -17.53 -6.30
N LEU A 36 -9.79 -16.74 -6.73
CA LEU A 36 -10.02 -15.53 -7.55
C LEU A 36 -10.76 -15.84 -8.85
N VAL A 37 -10.52 -17.03 -9.42
CA VAL A 37 -11.20 -17.48 -10.65
C VAL A 37 -12.70 -17.64 -10.41
N GLU A 38 -13.09 -18.27 -9.30
CA GLU A 38 -14.51 -18.44 -8.95
C GLU A 38 -15.17 -17.11 -8.62
N MET A 39 -14.49 -16.22 -7.90
CA MET A 39 -14.97 -14.85 -7.66
C MET A 39 -15.24 -14.13 -8.98
N PHE A 40 -14.28 -14.13 -9.91
CA PHE A 40 -14.43 -13.45 -11.21
C PHE A 40 -15.52 -14.11 -12.06
N ARG A 41 -15.59 -15.44 -12.09
CA ARG A 41 -16.66 -16.20 -12.79
C ARG A 41 -18.05 -15.83 -12.29
N ALA A 42 -18.23 -15.75 -10.97
CA ALA A 42 -19.49 -15.34 -10.38
C ALA A 42 -19.89 -13.93 -10.81
N THR A 43 -18.96 -12.97 -10.78
CA THR A 43 -19.22 -11.59 -11.22
C THR A 43 -19.59 -11.51 -12.70
N VAL A 44 -18.90 -12.25 -13.58
CA VAL A 44 -19.22 -12.27 -15.01
C VAL A 44 -20.62 -12.85 -15.26
N ARG A 45 -20.99 -13.91 -14.54
CA ARG A 45 -22.33 -14.51 -14.62
C ARG A 45 -23.41 -13.51 -14.21
N ASP A 46 -23.17 -12.76 -13.14
CA ASP A 46 -24.18 -11.88 -12.53
C ASP A 46 -24.24 -10.51 -13.24
N HIS A 47 -23.14 -10.05 -13.86
CA HIS A 47 -23.00 -8.72 -14.48
C HIS A 47 -22.33 -8.74 -15.89
N PRO A 48 -22.69 -9.62 -16.83
CA PRO A 48 -21.93 -9.82 -18.07
C PRO A 48 -21.81 -8.56 -18.94
N GLY A 49 -22.88 -7.76 -19.00
CA GLY A 49 -22.95 -6.53 -19.80
C GLY A 49 -22.47 -5.25 -19.10
N GLN A 50 -22.17 -5.33 -17.80
CA GLN A 50 -21.67 -4.19 -17.03
C GLN A 50 -20.24 -3.84 -17.49
N GLU A 51 -19.94 -2.53 -17.58
CA GLU A 51 -18.59 -2.07 -17.85
C GLU A 51 -17.66 -2.44 -16.69
N ALA A 52 -16.60 -3.20 -16.99
CA ALA A 52 -15.67 -3.74 -16.00
C ALA A 52 -14.37 -2.93 -15.95
N LEU A 53 -13.83 -2.59 -17.11
CA LEU A 53 -12.51 -2.01 -17.24
C LEU A 53 -12.50 -0.92 -18.30
N VAL A 54 -11.91 0.22 -17.95
CA VAL A 54 -11.69 1.35 -18.85
C VAL A 54 -10.24 1.76 -18.76
N GLU A 55 -9.54 1.82 -19.86
CA GLU A 55 -8.25 2.49 -19.96
C GLU A 55 -8.48 3.93 -20.44
N VAL A 56 -7.96 4.90 -19.73
CA VAL A 56 -8.09 6.32 -20.11
C VAL A 56 -7.46 6.54 -21.47
N ASP A 57 -8.21 7.13 -22.38
CA ASP A 57 -7.87 7.32 -23.81
C ASP A 57 -7.65 5.99 -24.58
N GLY A 58 -8.15 4.87 -24.05
CA GLY A 58 -7.96 3.54 -24.59
C GLY A 58 -9.25 2.71 -24.67
N GLU A 59 -9.12 1.42 -24.46
CA GLU A 59 -10.21 0.46 -24.60
C GLU A 59 -11.17 0.47 -23.39
N ARG A 60 -12.42 0.07 -23.67
CA ARG A 60 -13.47 -0.16 -22.67
C ARG A 60 -14.01 -1.57 -22.82
N LEU A 61 -14.06 -2.34 -21.73
CA LEU A 61 -14.48 -3.73 -21.73
C LEU A 61 -15.61 -3.97 -20.75
N THR A 62 -16.62 -4.72 -21.17
CA THR A 62 -17.60 -5.31 -20.27
C THR A 62 -17.00 -6.49 -19.52
N TYR A 63 -17.67 -6.98 -18.46
CA TYR A 63 -17.24 -8.19 -17.73
C TYR A 63 -17.14 -9.41 -18.64
N GLN A 64 -18.10 -9.59 -19.56
CA GLN A 64 -18.04 -10.70 -20.51
C GLN A 64 -16.83 -10.57 -21.45
N GLN A 65 -16.59 -9.39 -22.00
CA GLN A 65 -15.44 -9.15 -22.88
C GLN A 65 -14.09 -9.33 -22.14
N LEU A 66 -14.03 -8.86 -20.88
CA LEU A 66 -12.85 -9.03 -20.05
C LEU A 66 -12.56 -10.51 -19.77
N TRP A 67 -13.62 -11.29 -19.44
CA TRP A 67 -13.50 -12.74 -19.24
C TRP A 67 -13.05 -13.46 -20.51
N ASP A 68 -13.72 -13.21 -21.64
CA ASP A 68 -13.44 -13.91 -22.90
C ASP A 68 -12.00 -13.67 -23.36
N ARG A 69 -11.52 -12.43 -23.25
CA ARG A 69 -10.13 -12.07 -23.59
C ARG A 69 -9.13 -12.68 -22.61
N ALA A 70 -9.40 -12.62 -21.30
CA ALA A 70 -8.53 -13.24 -20.29
C ALA A 70 -8.48 -14.76 -20.45
N ALA A 71 -9.60 -15.42 -20.80
CA ALA A 71 -9.65 -16.84 -21.07
C ALA A 71 -8.81 -17.24 -22.31
N ARG A 72 -8.78 -16.37 -23.34
CA ARG A 72 -7.89 -16.59 -24.50
C ARG A 72 -6.42 -16.41 -24.14
N VAL A 73 -6.08 -15.43 -23.28
CA VAL A 73 -4.70 -15.29 -22.74
C VAL A 73 -4.32 -16.56 -21.96
N ALA A 74 -5.21 -17.08 -21.12
CA ALA A 74 -4.98 -18.33 -20.40
C ALA A 74 -4.75 -19.53 -21.34
N GLY A 75 -5.57 -19.65 -22.39
CA GLY A 75 -5.40 -20.67 -23.41
C GLY A 75 -4.06 -20.57 -24.16
N GLY A 76 -3.65 -19.35 -24.51
CA GLY A 76 -2.35 -19.09 -25.12
C GLY A 76 -1.16 -19.43 -24.20
N LEU A 77 -1.26 -19.10 -22.90
CA LEU A 77 -0.27 -19.51 -21.89
C LEU A 77 -0.17 -21.04 -21.79
N ARG A 78 -1.32 -21.73 -21.74
CA ARG A 78 -1.38 -23.19 -21.73
C ARG A 78 -0.77 -23.81 -22.99
N ALA A 79 -1.08 -23.26 -24.15
CA ALA A 79 -0.50 -23.69 -25.42
C ALA A 79 1.02 -23.48 -25.49
N ALA A 80 1.53 -22.46 -24.81
CA ALA A 80 2.96 -22.21 -24.62
C ALA A 80 3.60 -23.10 -23.52
N GLY A 81 2.85 -24.05 -22.95
CA GLY A 81 3.32 -25.02 -21.98
C GLY A 81 3.30 -24.55 -20.53
N VAL A 82 2.64 -23.41 -20.21
CA VAL A 82 2.45 -22.99 -18.81
C VAL A 82 1.48 -23.96 -18.13
N GLU A 83 1.88 -24.49 -16.98
CA GLU A 83 1.10 -25.42 -16.15
C GLU A 83 0.63 -24.74 -14.86
N ARG A 84 -0.30 -25.41 -14.13
CA ARG A 84 -0.75 -24.96 -12.81
C ARG A 84 0.44 -24.78 -11.87
N GLY A 85 0.50 -23.64 -11.21
CA GLY A 85 1.60 -23.28 -10.30
C GLY A 85 2.86 -22.75 -10.98
N ASP A 86 2.97 -22.74 -12.31
CA ASP A 86 4.06 -22.06 -13.01
C ASP A 86 3.95 -20.54 -12.84
N ARG A 87 5.09 -19.86 -12.77
CA ARG A 87 5.13 -18.41 -12.62
C ARG A 87 5.11 -17.72 -13.98
N VAL A 88 4.24 -16.71 -14.08
CA VAL A 88 4.13 -15.83 -15.26
C VAL A 88 4.43 -14.40 -14.81
N ALA A 89 5.56 -13.86 -15.26
CA ALA A 89 5.94 -12.48 -14.95
C ALA A 89 5.16 -11.50 -15.82
N ASN A 90 4.51 -10.53 -15.17
CA ASN A 90 3.76 -9.48 -15.83
C ASN A 90 4.58 -8.17 -15.79
N LEU A 91 5.30 -7.88 -16.88
CA LEU A 91 6.15 -6.69 -17.08
C LEU A 91 5.47 -5.67 -17.99
N LEU A 92 4.14 -5.62 -17.96
CA LEU A 92 3.35 -4.70 -18.77
C LEU A 92 3.10 -3.36 -18.04
N PRO A 93 2.95 -2.26 -18.76
CA PRO A 93 2.49 -1.01 -18.19
C PRO A 93 1.04 -1.15 -17.69
N ALA A 94 0.63 -0.27 -16.77
CA ALA A 94 -0.76 -0.23 -16.30
C ALA A 94 -1.71 0.04 -17.47
N GLY A 95 -2.78 -0.73 -17.56
CA GLY A 95 -3.77 -0.65 -18.64
C GLY A 95 -4.49 -1.98 -18.84
N VAL A 96 -5.28 -2.07 -19.90
CA VAL A 96 -6.03 -3.27 -20.27
C VAL A 96 -5.10 -4.47 -20.42
N GLY A 97 -3.93 -4.30 -21.05
CA GLY A 97 -2.96 -5.38 -21.25
C GLY A 97 -2.47 -5.99 -19.94
N TRP A 98 -2.17 -5.15 -18.93
CA TRP A 98 -1.75 -5.61 -17.62
C TRP A 98 -2.83 -6.45 -16.92
N VAL A 99 -4.07 -5.95 -16.95
CA VAL A 99 -5.22 -6.63 -16.32
C VAL A 99 -5.51 -7.96 -17.00
N LEU A 100 -5.48 -8.02 -18.34
CA LEU A 100 -5.65 -9.25 -19.10
C LEU A 100 -4.52 -10.26 -18.83
N GLY A 101 -3.27 -9.78 -18.72
CA GLY A 101 -2.12 -10.62 -18.37
C GLY A 101 -2.26 -11.21 -16.97
N PHE A 102 -2.67 -10.41 -15.99
CA PHE A 102 -2.91 -10.87 -14.62
C PHE A 102 -4.07 -11.88 -14.55
N LEU A 103 -5.26 -11.51 -15.06
CA LEU A 103 -6.44 -12.38 -15.03
C LEU A 103 -6.24 -13.64 -15.86
N GLY A 104 -5.62 -13.53 -17.04
CA GLY A 104 -5.29 -14.70 -17.87
C GLY A 104 -4.35 -15.67 -17.18
N THR A 105 -3.39 -15.17 -16.40
CA THR A 105 -2.51 -15.99 -15.56
C THR A 105 -3.31 -16.72 -14.48
N GLN A 106 -4.24 -16.02 -13.80
CA GLN A 106 -5.13 -16.65 -12.80
C GLN A 106 -6.01 -17.72 -13.44
N LEU A 107 -6.62 -17.43 -14.61
CA LEU A 107 -7.46 -18.39 -15.34
C LEU A 107 -6.65 -19.59 -15.84
N ALA A 108 -5.35 -19.46 -16.12
CA ALA A 108 -4.48 -20.58 -16.45
C ALA A 108 -4.16 -21.49 -15.23
N GLY A 109 -4.51 -21.09 -14.02
CA GLY A 109 -4.08 -21.73 -12.77
C GLY A 109 -2.60 -21.48 -12.46
N ALA A 110 -2.00 -20.48 -13.06
CA ALA A 110 -0.61 -20.11 -12.88
C ALA A 110 -0.45 -18.98 -11.84
N VAL A 111 0.78 -18.80 -11.34
CA VAL A 111 1.13 -17.82 -10.32
C VAL A 111 1.57 -16.53 -11.00
N ALA A 112 0.85 -15.43 -10.75
CA ALA A 112 1.23 -14.13 -11.28
C ALA A 112 2.45 -13.55 -10.55
N VAL A 113 3.40 -12.98 -11.31
CA VAL A 113 4.52 -12.23 -10.77
C VAL A 113 4.45 -10.79 -11.32
N PRO A 114 3.70 -9.90 -10.65
CA PRO A 114 3.68 -8.48 -11.03
C PRO A 114 5.06 -7.85 -10.85
N VAL A 115 5.66 -7.39 -11.94
CA VAL A 115 7.01 -6.82 -11.92
C VAL A 115 6.94 -5.30 -11.97
N ASN A 116 7.67 -4.65 -11.08
CA ASN A 116 7.79 -3.20 -11.10
C ASN A 116 8.61 -2.75 -12.33
N ILE A 117 7.94 -2.18 -13.30
CA ILE A 117 8.55 -1.68 -14.55
C ILE A 117 9.50 -0.48 -14.35
N ARG A 118 9.54 0.10 -13.15
CA ARG A 118 10.45 1.20 -12.78
C ARG A 118 11.73 0.71 -12.10
N PHE A 119 11.87 -0.60 -11.90
CA PHE A 119 13.13 -1.19 -11.44
C PHE A 119 14.23 -1.01 -12.49
N ALA A 120 15.46 -0.88 -12.04
CA ALA A 120 16.61 -0.96 -12.93
C ALA A 120 16.72 -2.37 -13.53
N GLN A 121 17.30 -2.49 -14.71
CA GLN A 121 17.39 -3.79 -15.40
C GLN A 121 17.96 -4.92 -14.53
N PRO A 122 19.02 -4.72 -13.71
CA PRO A 122 19.52 -5.78 -12.82
C PRO A 122 18.51 -6.25 -11.78
N GLU A 123 17.61 -5.36 -11.31
CA GLU A 123 16.54 -5.72 -10.38
C GLU A 123 15.44 -6.53 -11.08
N ILE A 124 15.11 -6.16 -12.32
CA ILE A 124 14.17 -6.91 -13.16
C ILE A 124 14.72 -8.31 -13.43
N ASP A 125 15.97 -8.40 -13.86
CA ASP A 125 16.64 -9.68 -14.14
C ASP A 125 16.69 -10.58 -12.91
N TYR A 126 16.94 -9.97 -11.73
CA TYR A 126 16.87 -10.69 -10.46
C TYR A 126 15.48 -11.24 -10.18
N VAL A 127 14.42 -10.42 -10.32
CA VAL A 127 13.04 -10.86 -10.07
C VAL A 127 12.65 -12.01 -11.01
N LEU A 128 13.00 -11.92 -12.28
CA LEU A 128 12.72 -12.98 -13.27
C LEU A 128 13.47 -14.28 -12.95
N ALA A 129 14.73 -14.18 -12.55
CA ALA A 129 15.53 -15.35 -12.17
C ALA A 129 15.08 -15.97 -10.85
N ASP A 130 14.85 -15.16 -9.81
CA ASP A 130 14.45 -15.62 -8.47
C ASP A 130 13.05 -16.25 -8.48
N SER A 131 12.09 -15.65 -9.20
CA SER A 131 10.75 -16.23 -9.37
C SER A 131 10.73 -17.50 -10.21
N GLY A 132 11.75 -17.70 -11.05
CA GLY A 132 11.77 -18.78 -12.04
C GLY A 132 10.60 -18.68 -13.02
N ALA A 133 10.29 -17.44 -13.45
CA ALA A 133 9.17 -17.19 -14.37
C ALA A 133 9.35 -17.94 -15.68
N LYS A 134 8.38 -18.81 -16.00
CA LYS A 134 8.36 -19.61 -17.21
C LYS A 134 8.01 -18.79 -18.45
N THR A 135 7.21 -17.76 -18.26
CA THR A 135 6.79 -16.82 -19.30
C THR A 135 6.87 -15.40 -18.77
N VAL A 136 7.27 -14.46 -19.64
CA VAL A 136 7.31 -13.04 -19.33
C VAL A 136 6.44 -12.28 -20.31
N LEU A 137 5.38 -11.66 -19.82
CA LEU A 137 4.52 -10.77 -20.61
C LEU A 137 5.20 -9.40 -20.72
N ARG A 138 5.44 -8.94 -21.93
CA ARG A 138 6.17 -7.71 -22.24
C ARG A 138 5.42 -6.85 -23.24
N PRO A 139 5.58 -5.51 -23.23
CA PRO A 139 4.86 -4.62 -24.16
C PRO A 139 5.30 -4.79 -25.63
N GLU A 140 6.48 -5.33 -25.88
CA GLU A 140 7.01 -5.55 -27.24
C GLU A 140 6.39 -6.76 -27.97
N ALA A 141 5.64 -7.60 -27.24
CA ALA A 141 4.98 -8.77 -27.80
C ALA A 141 3.47 -8.73 -27.50
N PRO A 142 2.63 -9.24 -28.41
CA PRO A 142 1.21 -9.41 -28.11
C PRO A 142 1.03 -10.38 -26.94
N LEU A 143 -0.07 -10.20 -26.19
CA LEU A 143 -0.44 -11.20 -25.18
C LEU A 143 -0.64 -12.56 -25.83
N PRO A 144 -0.30 -13.65 -25.13
CA PRO A 144 -0.62 -15.01 -25.57
C PRO A 144 -2.11 -15.12 -25.94
N ASP A 145 -2.42 -15.81 -27.03
CA ASP A 145 -3.77 -15.99 -27.53
C ASP A 145 -3.99 -17.46 -27.93
N GLY A 146 -5.09 -18.07 -27.47
CA GLY A 146 -5.38 -19.48 -27.72
C GLY A 146 -6.86 -19.81 -27.50
N GLU A 147 -7.19 -21.09 -27.57
CA GLU A 147 -8.52 -21.58 -27.23
C GLU A 147 -8.86 -21.19 -25.78
N PRO A 148 -10.04 -20.61 -25.53
CA PRO A 148 -10.41 -20.12 -24.20
C PRO A 148 -10.26 -21.20 -23.13
N TYR A 149 -9.56 -20.86 -22.04
CA TYR A 149 -9.33 -21.76 -20.92
C TYR A 149 -9.60 -21.05 -19.60
N ALA A 150 -10.17 -21.76 -18.64
CA ALA A 150 -10.27 -21.34 -17.25
C ALA A 150 -10.12 -22.55 -16.33
N ALA A 151 -9.16 -22.50 -15.43
CA ALA A 151 -8.94 -23.53 -14.43
C ALA A 151 -10.18 -23.70 -13.57
N GLY A 152 -10.57 -24.95 -13.32
CA GLY A 152 -11.49 -25.34 -12.26
C GLY A 152 -10.70 -25.81 -11.04
N ASP A 153 -11.37 -26.16 -9.98
CA ASP A 153 -10.84 -26.89 -8.82
C ASP A 153 -9.64 -26.25 -8.11
N LEU A 154 -9.37 -24.95 -8.32
CA LEU A 154 -8.36 -24.23 -7.55
C LEU A 154 -8.76 -24.15 -6.08
N GLN A 155 -7.80 -24.39 -5.20
CA GLN A 155 -8.03 -24.32 -3.76
C GLN A 155 -7.64 -22.95 -3.21
N ILE A 156 -8.31 -22.56 -2.12
CA ILE A 156 -8.16 -21.23 -1.54
C ILE A 156 -6.74 -20.96 -1.00
N ASP A 157 -6.04 -22.01 -0.59
CA ASP A 157 -4.67 -21.98 -0.05
C ASP A 157 -3.58 -22.05 -1.13
N GLU A 158 -3.94 -22.23 -2.41
CA GLU A 158 -2.96 -22.25 -3.49
C GLU A 158 -2.34 -20.87 -3.71
N LEU A 159 -1.05 -20.90 -4.08
CA LEU A 159 -0.31 -19.70 -4.43
C LEU A 159 -0.88 -19.09 -5.72
N ALA A 160 -1.29 -17.84 -5.65
CA ALA A 160 -1.90 -17.10 -6.75
C ALA A 160 -0.98 -16.00 -7.32
N ALA A 161 -0.13 -15.41 -6.46
CA ALA A 161 0.84 -14.40 -6.92
C ALA A 161 2.09 -14.35 -6.03
N ILE A 162 3.16 -13.74 -6.57
CA ILE A 162 4.38 -13.36 -5.84
C ILE A 162 4.62 -11.88 -6.08
N PHE A 163 4.39 -11.04 -5.05
CA PHE A 163 4.66 -9.61 -5.11
C PHE A 163 6.06 -9.30 -4.56
N TYR A 164 6.92 -8.74 -5.39
CA TYR A 164 8.26 -8.37 -4.98
C TYR A 164 8.29 -7.00 -4.30
N THR A 165 8.77 -6.98 -3.05
CA THR A 165 8.94 -5.75 -2.26
C THR A 165 10.31 -5.16 -2.51
N SER A 166 10.42 -3.83 -2.57
CA SER A 166 11.71 -3.15 -2.54
C SER A 166 12.36 -3.35 -1.17
N GLY A 167 13.19 -4.37 -1.05
CA GLY A 167 13.95 -4.65 0.17
C GLY A 167 14.86 -3.48 0.55
N THR A 168 14.88 -3.11 1.83
CA THR A 168 15.74 -2.03 2.33
C THR A 168 17.19 -2.48 2.56
N THR A 169 17.44 -3.79 2.45
CA THR A 169 18.74 -4.43 2.79
C THR A 169 19.37 -5.21 1.63
N GLY A 170 18.85 -5.04 0.39
CA GLY A 170 19.37 -5.78 -0.77
C GLY A 170 18.32 -5.94 -1.87
N PHE A 171 18.38 -7.04 -2.60
CA PHE A 171 17.44 -7.37 -3.67
C PHE A 171 16.00 -7.55 -3.14
N PRO A 172 14.98 -7.29 -3.98
CA PRO A 172 13.58 -7.46 -3.62
C PRO A 172 13.26 -8.88 -3.14
N LYS A 173 12.30 -9.00 -2.20
CA LYS A 173 11.80 -10.28 -1.73
C LYS A 173 10.39 -10.51 -2.28
N GLY A 174 10.12 -11.72 -2.76
CA GLY A 174 8.82 -12.10 -3.30
C GLY A 174 7.86 -12.60 -2.21
N ALA A 175 6.87 -11.82 -1.82
CA ALA A 175 5.82 -12.20 -0.88
C ALA A 175 4.83 -13.17 -1.56
N MET A 176 4.65 -14.37 -0.98
CA MET A 176 3.82 -15.45 -1.52
C MET A 176 2.36 -15.26 -1.15
N THR A 177 1.56 -14.75 -2.10
CA THR A 177 0.14 -14.43 -1.90
C THR A 177 -0.75 -15.56 -2.41
N THR A 178 -1.56 -16.15 -1.53
CA THR A 178 -2.54 -17.20 -1.86
C THR A 178 -3.87 -16.59 -2.35
N HIS A 179 -4.77 -17.42 -2.88
CA HIS A 179 -6.13 -16.98 -3.17
C HIS A 179 -6.85 -16.50 -1.91
N GLU A 180 -6.64 -17.15 -0.76
CA GLU A 180 -7.23 -16.71 0.51
C GLU A 180 -6.78 -15.30 0.91
N ASN A 181 -5.48 -15.01 0.78
CA ASN A 181 -4.96 -13.69 1.10
C ASN A 181 -5.67 -12.59 0.29
N PHE A 182 -5.85 -12.82 -1.02
CA PHE A 182 -6.57 -11.90 -1.90
C PHE A 182 -8.04 -11.75 -1.50
N LEU A 183 -8.74 -12.86 -1.34
CA LEU A 183 -10.18 -12.89 -1.07
C LEU A 183 -10.50 -12.32 0.31
N SER A 184 -9.67 -12.62 1.31
CA SER A 184 -9.77 -12.02 2.63
C SER A 184 -9.55 -10.51 2.61
N ASN A 185 -8.59 -10.02 1.80
CA ASN A 185 -8.41 -8.58 1.63
C ASN A 185 -9.62 -7.93 0.93
N VAL A 186 -10.18 -8.57 -0.11
CA VAL A 186 -11.40 -8.08 -0.77
C VAL A 186 -12.54 -7.94 0.23
N GLU A 187 -12.85 -8.99 0.99
CA GLU A 187 -13.93 -8.97 2.00
C GLU A 187 -13.65 -7.94 3.10
N THR A 188 -12.39 -7.83 3.54
CA THR A 188 -11.95 -6.81 4.49
C THR A 188 -12.25 -5.40 3.97
N VAL A 189 -11.87 -5.09 2.74
CA VAL A 189 -12.13 -3.76 2.14
C VAL A 189 -13.62 -3.45 2.11
N LEU A 190 -14.46 -4.41 1.74
CA LEU A 190 -15.91 -4.22 1.72
C LEU A 190 -16.45 -3.86 3.12
N ARG A 191 -16.01 -4.58 4.15
CA ARG A 191 -16.49 -4.38 5.53
C ARG A 191 -15.98 -3.09 6.16
N VAL A 192 -14.69 -2.78 6.01
CA VAL A 192 -14.11 -1.57 6.63
C VAL A 192 -14.63 -0.28 5.97
N HIS A 193 -15.00 -0.35 4.70
CA HIS A 193 -15.64 0.77 3.99
C HIS A 193 -17.17 0.78 4.11
N GLY A 194 -17.79 -0.26 4.69
CA GLY A 194 -19.24 -0.40 4.77
C GLY A 194 -19.89 -0.40 3.40
N ILE A 195 -19.33 -1.15 2.44
CA ILE A 195 -19.83 -1.20 1.06
C ILE A 195 -20.93 -2.26 0.98
N ASP A 196 -22.15 -1.84 0.63
CA ASP A 196 -23.22 -2.76 0.24
C ASP A 196 -22.91 -3.35 -1.14
N ARG A 197 -22.87 -4.68 -1.24
CA ARG A 197 -22.65 -5.37 -2.53
C ARG A 197 -23.68 -5.01 -3.59
N ALA A 198 -24.92 -4.68 -3.19
CA ALA A 198 -25.98 -4.23 -4.11
C ALA A 198 -25.66 -2.89 -4.79
N GLU A 199 -24.78 -2.07 -4.20
CA GLU A 199 -24.29 -0.83 -4.80
C GLU A 199 -23.07 -1.05 -5.71
N GLY A 200 -22.50 -2.24 -5.69
CA GLY A 200 -21.27 -2.58 -6.40
C GLY A 200 -21.24 -2.15 -7.86
N PRO A 201 -22.25 -2.49 -8.69
CA PRO A 201 -22.26 -2.10 -10.11
C PRO A 201 -22.26 -0.59 -10.37
N ARG A 202 -22.57 0.23 -9.37
CA ARG A 202 -22.47 1.71 -9.46
C ARG A 202 -21.12 2.26 -9.02
N GLN A 203 -20.25 1.42 -8.47
CA GLN A 203 -18.90 1.84 -8.06
C GLN A 203 -18.02 2.05 -9.30
N ARG A 204 -17.34 3.18 -9.34
CA ARG A 204 -16.33 3.51 -10.36
C ARG A 204 -15.08 4.01 -9.67
N ASN A 205 -14.05 3.21 -9.65
CA ASN A 205 -12.78 3.63 -9.06
C ASN A 205 -11.78 4.07 -10.12
N LEU A 206 -10.86 4.95 -9.73
CA LEU A 206 -9.72 5.37 -10.54
C LEU A 206 -8.43 4.80 -9.97
N ILE A 207 -7.79 3.92 -10.73
CA ILE A 207 -6.44 3.43 -10.41
C ILE A 207 -5.42 4.42 -10.95
N SER A 208 -4.80 5.16 -10.05
CA SER A 208 -3.72 6.11 -10.29
C SER A 208 -2.40 5.68 -9.63
N VAL A 209 -2.40 4.53 -8.97
CA VAL A 209 -1.25 3.88 -8.35
C VAL A 209 -0.86 2.64 -9.14
N PRO A 210 0.40 2.17 -9.05
CA PRO A 210 0.84 1.05 -9.87
C PRO A 210 0.08 -0.25 -9.57
N LEU A 211 -0.34 -0.97 -10.63
CA LEU A 211 -1.00 -2.27 -10.54
C LEU A 211 -0.07 -3.40 -10.05
N PHE A 212 1.25 -3.24 -10.15
CA PHE A 212 2.22 -4.17 -9.59
C PHE A 212 2.39 -4.04 -8.07
N HIS A 213 1.67 -3.14 -7.42
CA HIS A 213 1.56 -3.03 -5.97
C HIS A 213 0.21 -3.54 -5.48
N VAL A 214 0.20 -4.09 -4.26
CA VAL A 214 -1.02 -4.60 -3.61
C VAL A 214 -2.11 -3.55 -3.47
N THR A 215 -1.80 -2.26 -3.39
CA THR A 215 -2.81 -1.19 -3.38
C THR A 215 -3.58 -1.11 -4.71
N GLY A 216 -2.90 -1.14 -5.84
CA GLY A 216 -3.55 -1.08 -7.16
C GLY A 216 -4.25 -2.38 -7.51
N CYS A 217 -3.60 -3.51 -7.31
CA CYS A 217 -4.13 -4.82 -7.64
C CYS A 217 -5.17 -5.31 -6.62
N ASN A 218 -4.75 -5.49 -5.34
CA ASN A 218 -5.57 -6.18 -4.35
C ASN A 218 -6.69 -5.31 -3.81
N THR A 219 -6.41 -4.02 -3.52
CA THR A 219 -7.38 -3.13 -2.88
C THR A 219 -8.30 -2.42 -3.86
N GLN A 220 -7.87 -2.23 -5.11
CA GLN A 220 -8.66 -1.51 -6.09
C GLN A 220 -9.22 -2.44 -7.18
N LEU A 221 -8.37 -3.04 -8.02
CA LEU A 221 -8.82 -3.88 -9.14
C LEU A 221 -9.70 -5.04 -8.68
N LEU A 222 -9.20 -5.88 -7.76
CA LEU A 222 -9.92 -7.08 -7.34
C LEU A 222 -11.20 -6.78 -6.55
N VAL A 223 -11.21 -5.69 -5.78
CA VAL A 223 -12.43 -5.24 -5.07
C VAL A 223 -13.50 -4.83 -6.07
N GLN A 224 -13.16 -4.09 -7.13
CA GLN A 224 -14.14 -3.71 -8.16
C GLN A 224 -14.63 -4.93 -8.93
N ILE A 225 -13.76 -5.88 -9.24
CA ILE A 225 -14.18 -7.15 -9.86
C ILE A 225 -15.18 -7.88 -8.95
N ALA A 226 -14.92 -8.00 -7.66
CA ALA A 226 -15.82 -8.67 -6.72
C ALA A 226 -17.20 -7.99 -6.57
N LEU A 227 -17.26 -6.68 -6.82
CA LEU A 227 -18.46 -5.87 -6.72
C LEU A 227 -19.27 -5.78 -8.04
N GLY A 228 -18.71 -6.21 -9.17
CA GLY A 228 -19.30 -5.91 -10.48
C GLY A 228 -19.20 -4.42 -10.84
N GLY A 229 -18.30 -3.67 -10.20
CA GLY A 229 -18.06 -2.24 -10.43
C GLY A 229 -17.13 -1.99 -11.62
N THR A 230 -16.89 -0.72 -11.93
CA THR A 230 -16.01 -0.33 -13.03
C THR A 230 -14.64 0.12 -12.51
N THR A 231 -13.58 -0.44 -13.07
CA THR A 231 -12.21 0.03 -12.85
C THR A 231 -11.78 0.92 -14.00
N VAL A 232 -11.43 2.17 -13.72
CA VAL A 232 -10.81 3.10 -14.66
C VAL A 232 -9.31 3.14 -14.36
N VAL A 233 -8.47 2.81 -15.33
CA VAL A 233 -7.01 2.79 -15.19
C VAL A 233 -6.40 3.99 -15.88
N LEU A 234 -5.62 4.76 -15.14
CA LEU A 234 -4.77 5.82 -15.68
C LEU A 234 -3.38 5.23 -15.97
N PRO A 235 -2.97 5.06 -17.24
CA PRO A 235 -1.73 4.37 -17.57
C PRO A 235 -0.47 5.01 -16.98
N ALA A 236 -0.45 6.34 -16.88
CA ALA A 236 0.60 7.11 -16.23
C ALA A 236 -0.01 8.25 -15.42
N PHE A 237 0.49 8.42 -14.19
CA PHE A 237 0.01 9.51 -13.36
C PHE A 237 0.55 10.86 -13.86
N HIS A 238 -0.39 11.73 -14.23
CA HIS A 238 -0.20 13.16 -14.42
C HIS A 238 -1.38 13.87 -13.76
N VAL A 239 -1.11 14.94 -13.03
CA VAL A 239 -2.13 15.56 -12.16
C VAL A 239 -3.35 16.08 -12.94
N ARG A 240 -3.17 16.71 -14.11
CA ARG A 240 -4.30 17.19 -14.92
C ARG A 240 -5.13 16.07 -15.55
N PRO A 241 -4.54 15.04 -16.20
CA PRO A 241 -5.26 13.85 -16.60
C PRO A 241 -6.02 13.19 -15.46
N PHE A 242 -5.39 13.05 -14.27
CA PHE A 242 -6.05 12.52 -13.09
C PHE A 242 -7.32 13.29 -12.70
N LEU A 243 -7.25 14.63 -12.61
CA LEU A 243 -8.40 15.48 -12.28
C LEU A 243 -9.50 15.44 -13.35
N ARG A 244 -9.12 15.47 -14.63
CA ARG A 244 -10.08 15.33 -15.74
C ARG A 244 -10.78 13.98 -15.70
N THR A 245 -10.04 12.88 -15.50
CA THR A 245 -10.63 11.54 -15.43
C THR A 245 -11.65 11.42 -14.30
N ILE A 246 -11.42 12.07 -13.14
CA ILE A 246 -12.40 12.08 -12.05
C ILE A 246 -13.74 12.63 -12.54
N VAL A 247 -13.72 13.70 -13.32
CA VAL A 247 -14.93 14.36 -13.85
C VAL A 247 -15.53 13.56 -15.00
N ASP A 248 -14.73 13.28 -16.02
CA ASP A 248 -15.18 12.70 -17.30
C ASP A 248 -15.73 11.28 -17.11
N GLU A 249 -15.09 10.48 -16.26
CA GLU A 249 -15.49 9.11 -15.92
C GLU A 249 -16.43 9.04 -14.70
N ARG A 250 -16.83 10.17 -14.12
CA ARG A 250 -17.69 10.24 -12.92
C ARG A 250 -17.21 9.30 -11.81
N ILE A 251 -15.94 9.39 -11.52
CA ILE A 251 -15.32 8.56 -10.47
C ILE A 251 -15.97 8.86 -9.12
N ASN A 252 -16.36 7.80 -8.42
CA ASN A 252 -16.97 7.93 -7.08
C ASN A 252 -16.14 7.27 -5.98
N VAL A 253 -15.12 6.50 -6.34
CA VAL A 253 -14.15 5.90 -5.39
C VAL A 253 -12.75 6.30 -5.79
N LEU A 254 -12.02 6.93 -4.88
CA LEU A 254 -10.60 7.24 -5.03
C LEU A 254 -9.83 6.55 -3.91
N THR A 255 -8.77 5.83 -4.25
CA THR A 255 -7.79 5.32 -3.29
C THR A 255 -6.40 5.62 -3.82
N SER A 256 -5.62 6.37 -3.05
CA SER A 256 -4.29 6.79 -3.51
C SER A 256 -3.34 7.06 -2.34
N VAL A 257 -2.09 7.34 -2.68
CA VAL A 257 -1.10 7.78 -1.68
C VAL A 257 -1.26 9.27 -1.38
N PRO A 258 -0.92 9.74 -0.16
CA PRO A 258 -1.04 11.15 0.23
C PRO A 258 -0.43 12.15 -0.76
N ALA A 259 0.71 11.79 -1.36
CA ALA A 259 1.40 12.67 -2.32
C ALA A 259 0.55 13.00 -3.56
N ILE A 260 -0.28 12.07 -4.06
CA ILE A 260 -1.16 12.31 -5.19
C ILE A 260 -2.24 13.33 -4.82
N TYR A 261 -2.84 13.20 -3.63
CA TYR A 261 -3.80 14.20 -3.15
C TYR A 261 -3.16 15.57 -2.95
N ALA A 262 -1.96 15.63 -2.36
CA ALA A 262 -1.23 16.88 -2.18
C ALA A 262 -0.99 17.59 -3.53
N LEU A 263 -0.53 16.85 -4.55
CA LEU A 263 -0.32 17.37 -5.91
C LEU A 263 -1.62 17.84 -6.57
N ALA A 264 -2.71 17.08 -6.44
CA ALA A 264 -4.00 17.44 -6.99
C ALA A 264 -4.56 18.72 -6.34
N LEU A 265 -4.53 18.79 -5.00
CA LEU A 265 -5.05 19.92 -4.23
C LEU A 265 -4.16 21.17 -4.26
N SER A 266 -2.95 21.07 -4.79
CA SER A 266 -2.07 22.23 -5.03
C SER A 266 -2.29 22.89 -6.38
N GLN A 267 -3.14 22.31 -7.26
CA GLN A 267 -3.41 22.92 -8.56
C GLN A 267 -4.23 24.20 -8.37
N PRO A 268 -3.81 25.34 -8.97
CA PRO A 268 -4.51 26.62 -8.81
C PRO A 268 -5.96 26.58 -9.30
N ASP A 269 -6.24 25.72 -10.26
CA ASP A 269 -7.54 25.51 -10.91
C ASP A 269 -8.30 24.28 -10.42
N PHE A 270 -7.92 23.71 -9.26
CA PHE A 270 -8.62 22.53 -8.68
C PHE A 270 -10.12 22.79 -8.51
N ALA A 271 -10.51 24.01 -8.14
CA ALA A 271 -11.91 24.37 -7.94
C ALA A 271 -12.77 24.34 -9.22
N ASP A 272 -12.14 24.30 -10.40
CA ASP A 272 -12.83 24.22 -11.69
C ASP A 272 -13.26 22.77 -12.02
N PHE A 273 -12.76 21.78 -11.29
CA PHE A 273 -13.12 20.38 -11.46
C PHE A 273 -14.31 19.99 -10.59
N ASP A 274 -15.38 19.49 -11.20
CA ASP A 274 -16.55 19.00 -10.45
C ASP A 274 -16.29 17.59 -9.86
N VAL A 275 -15.77 17.55 -8.66
CA VAL A 275 -15.45 16.30 -7.93
C VAL A 275 -16.59 15.81 -7.03
N ARG A 276 -17.81 16.37 -7.11
CA ARG A 276 -18.96 16.03 -6.23
C ARG A 276 -19.45 14.60 -6.39
N ALA A 277 -19.11 13.92 -7.49
CA ALA A 277 -19.41 12.50 -7.66
C ALA A 277 -18.61 11.60 -6.71
N VAL A 278 -17.47 12.08 -6.18
CA VAL A 278 -16.61 11.30 -5.29
C VAL A 278 -17.28 11.14 -3.93
N THR A 279 -17.61 9.91 -3.58
CA THR A 279 -18.28 9.54 -2.31
C THR A 279 -17.38 8.77 -1.35
N ARG A 280 -16.25 8.26 -1.83
CA ARG A 280 -15.25 7.57 -1.01
C ARG A 280 -13.84 8.01 -1.40
N VAL A 281 -13.06 8.38 -0.39
CA VAL A 281 -11.63 8.71 -0.53
C VAL A 281 -10.84 7.88 0.46
N GLY A 282 -10.03 6.95 -0.04
CA GLY A 282 -9.05 6.21 0.74
C GLY A 282 -7.65 6.78 0.55
N TYR A 283 -6.87 6.82 1.62
CA TYR A 283 -5.44 7.10 1.54
C TYR A 283 -4.66 6.09 2.37
N GLY A 284 -3.38 5.93 2.08
CA GLY A 284 -2.50 5.01 2.81
C GLY A 284 -1.16 4.78 2.13
N GLY A 285 -0.40 3.80 2.60
CA GLY A 285 0.90 3.41 2.04
C GLY A 285 2.08 4.32 2.41
N SER A 286 1.80 5.49 3.00
CA SER A 286 2.81 6.40 3.59
C SER A 286 2.17 7.28 4.67
N PRO A 287 2.97 7.87 5.58
CA PRO A 287 2.48 8.85 6.53
C PRO A 287 1.79 10.03 5.84
N ILE A 288 0.83 10.64 6.52
CA ILE A 288 0.08 11.81 6.06
C ILE A 288 0.05 12.89 7.14
N ALA A 289 0.25 14.14 6.73
CA ALA A 289 0.10 15.27 7.64
C ALA A 289 -1.38 15.55 7.96
N PRO A 290 -1.76 15.86 9.21
CA PRO A 290 -3.14 16.18 9.58
C PRO A 290 -3.78 17.26 8.71
N SER A 291 -3.04 18.30 8.39
CA SER A 291 -3.48 19.40 7.51
C SER A 291 -3.88 18.95 6.11
N LEU A 292 -3.24 17.89 5.58
CA LEU A 292 -3.61 17.33 4.30
C LEU A 292 -4.93 16.54 4.39
N VAL A 293 -5.18 15.84 5.48
CA VAL A 293 -6.47 15.15 5.72
C VAL A 293 -7.62 16.16 5.74
N GLU A 294 -7.44 17.30 6.44
CA GLU A 294 -8.43 18.38 6.47
C GLU A 294 -8.68 18.96 5.07
N ARG A 295 -7.62 19.20 4.30
CA ARG A 295 -7.73 19.67 2.90
C ARG A 295 -8.45 18.67 2.01
N ILE A 296 -8.20 17.36 2.16
CA ILE A 296 -8.91 16.30 1.42
C ILE A 296 -10.40 16.33 1.77
N LYS A 297 -10.76 16.42 3.06
CA LYS A 297 -12.16 16.49 3.50
C LYS A 297 -12.86 17.75 2.95
N ALA A 298 -12.21 18.87 2.96
CA ALA A 298 -12.75 20.11 2.39
C ALA A 298 -12.94 20.03 0.87
N ALA A 299 -12.01 19.39 0.16
CA ALA A 299 -12.05 19.25 -1.29
C ALA A 299 -13.11 18.23 -1.78
N PHE A 300 -13.36 17.20 -0.99
CA PHE A 300 -14.34 16.13 -1.29
C PHE A 300 -15.44 16.06 -0.21
N PRO A 301 -16.31 17.09 -0.11
CA PRO A 301 -17.20 17.25 1.03
C PRO A 301 -18.29 16.19 1.14
N GLN A 302 -18.54 15.41 0.08
CA GLN A 302 -19.50 14.30 0.09
C GLN A 302 -18.83 12.94 0.33
N ALA A 303 -17.49 12.92 0.39
CA ALA A 303 -16.76 11.67 0.51
C ALA A 303 -16.60 11.23 1.97
N ARG A 304 -16.78 9.94 2.20
CA ARG A 304 -16.26 9.26 3.39
C ARG A 304 -14.75 9.11 3.19
N VAL A 305 -13.98 9.71 4.07
CA VAL A 305 -12.51 9.73 4.00
C VAL A 305 -11.95 8.76 5.03
N GLY A 306 -11.03 7.88 4.65
CA GLY A 306 -10.43 6.91 5.57
C GLY A 306 -8.99 6.58 5.23
N ASN A 307 -8.27 6.04 6.24
CA ASN A 307 -6.86 5.65 6.13
C ASN A 307 -6.72 4.14 6.19
N GLY A 308 -6.09 3.53 5.20
CA GLY A 308 -5.72 2.11 5.20
C GLY A 308 -4.24 1.92 5.44
N PHE A 309 -3.87 1.11 6.44
CA PHE A 309 -2.50 0.69 6.67
C PHE A 309 -2.36 -0.81 6.41
N GLY A 310 -1.23 -1.16 5.84
CA GLY A 310 -0.82 -2.53 5.59
C GLY A 310 0.46 -2.60 4.78
N LEU A 311 0.86 -3.80 4.49
CA LEU A 311 2.12 -4.16 3.85
C LEU A 311 1.86 -5.07 2.64
N THR A 312 2.86 -5.30 1.82
CA THR A 312 2.80 -6.37 0.81
C THR A 312 2.60 -7.72 1.48
N GLU A 313 3.23 -7.92 2.63
CA GLU A 313 3.17 -9.11 3.46
C GLU A 313 1.79 -9.33 4.13
N THR A 314 0.91 -8.32 4.11
CA THR A 314 -0.50 -8.42 4.56
C THR A 314 -1.50 -8.37 3.40
N SER A 315 -1.04 -8.60 2.17
CA SER A 315 -1.87 -8.53 0.94
C SER A 315 -2.66 -7.24 0.79
N SER A 316 -2.30 -6.20 1.46
CA SER A 316 -2.71 -4.82 1.54
C SER A 316 -3.18 -4.42 2.95
N ILE A 317 -4.48 -4.48 3.28
CA ILE A 317 -5.04 -3.86 4.50
C ILE A 317 -4.89 -4.78 5.72
N ALA A 318 -4.30 -4.23 6.79
CA ALA A 318 -4.27 -4.80 8.13
C ALA A 318 -5.10 -3.98 9.13
N THR A 319 -5.05 -2.64 9.02
CA THR A 319 -5.89 -1.74 9.82
C THR A 319 -6.57 -0.70 8.94
N TYR A 320 -7.65 -0.12 9.46
CA TYR A 320 -8.37 0.94 8.78
C TYR A 320 -8.91 1.97 9.78
N LEU A 321 -8.69 3.26 9.48
CA LEU A 321 -9.27 4.39 10.20
C LEU A 321 -10.51 4.86 9.43
N PRO A 322 -11.73 4.62 9.94
CA PRO A 322 -12.95 5.02 9.25
C PRO A 322 -13.20 6.53 9.34
N HIS A 323 -14.08 7.03 8.48
CA HIS A 323 -14.39 8.44 8.31
C HIS A 323 -14.74 9.17 9.61
N GLU A 324 -15.49 8.51 10.49
CA GLU A 324 -15.96 9.04 11.75
C GLU A 324 -14.81 9.39 12.70
N TRP A 325 -13.69 8.68 12.60
CA TRP A 325 -12.49 8.84 13.42
C TRP A 325 -11.38 9.65 12.73
N ALA A 326 -11.47 9.81 11.41
CA ALA A 326 -10.39 10.37 10.59
C ALA A 326 -10.09 11.86 10.82
N THR A 327 -10.91 12.58 11.60
CA THR A 327 -10.64 14.00 11.96
C THR A 327 -9.95 14.12 13.30
N GLU A 328 -10.39 13.35 14.28
CA GLU A 328 -9.91 13.45 15.66
C GLU A 328 -8.64 12.62 15.88
N HIS A 329 -8.42 11.60 15.04
CA HIS A 329 -7.30 10.65 15.15
C HIS A 329 -6.45 10.60 13.87
N THR A 330 -6.09 11.76 13.33
CA THR A 330 -5.28 11.87 12.10
C THR A 330 -3.89 11.25 12.22
N ASP A 331 -3.40 11.04 13.44
CA ASP A 331 -2.14 10.39 13.80
C ASP A 331 -2.25 8.86 13.89
N SER A 332 -3.47 8.30 13.73
CA SER A 332 -3.72 6.86 13.79
C SER A 332 -3.89 6.25 12.40
N VAL A 333 -3.52 4.98 12.28
CA VAL A 333 -3.83 4.13 11.13
C VAL A 333 -5.10 3.29 11.36
N GLY A 334 -5.85 3.58 12.43
CA GLY A 334 -7.14 3.00 12.75
C GLY A 334 -7.10 1.69 13.51
N PHE A 335 -8.17 0.94 13.38
CA PHE A 335 -8.44 -0.30 14.10
C PHE A 335 -8.03 -1.53 13.29
N ALA A 336 -7.76 -2.64 13.98
CA ALA A 336 -7.58 -3.94 13.34
C ALA A 336 -8.76 -4.29 12.42
N ALA A 337 -8.47 -4.75 11.22
CA ALA A 337 -9.47 -5.25 10.28
C ALA A 337 -10.23 -6.47 10.85
N PRO A 338 -11.43 -6.83 10.36
CA PRO A 338 -12.31 -7.83 10.99
C PRO A 338 -11.65 -9.16 11.36
N VAL A 339 -10.79 -9.70 10.50
CA VAL A 339 -10.10 -10.99 10.71
C VAL A 339 -8.61 -10.84 11.04
N VAL A 340 -8.18 -9.65 11.42
CA VAL A 340 -6.78 -9.35 11.76
C VAL A 340 -6.65 -9.24 13.27
N ASP A 341 -5.70 -9.97 13.84
CA ASP A 341 -5.23 -9.80 15.21
C ASP A 341 -3.94 -8.96 15.19
N LEU A 342 -3.81 -8.09 16.17
CA LEU A 342 -2.62 -7.26 16.40
C LEU A 342 -2.03 -7.55 17.78
N ALA A 343 -0.72 -7.39 17.88
CA ALA A 343 0.00 -7.41 19.16
C ALA A 343 1.21 -6.48 19.09
N LEU A 344 1.80 -6.18 20.25
CA LEU A 344 3.06 -5.45 20.34
C LEU A 344 4.15 -6.39 20.91
N HIS A 345 5.26 -6.47 20.19
CA HIS A 345 6.42 -7.22 20.62
C HIS A 345 7.35 -6.31 21.42
N GLU A 346 7.69 -6.74 22.64
CA GLU A 346 8.61 -6.04 23.55
C GLU A 346 8.32 -4.54 23.71
N PRO A 347 7.08 -4.16 24.12
CA PRO A 347 6.76 -2.75 24.29
C PRO A 347 7.61 -2.10 25.39
N ASP A 348 8.08 -0.90 25.15
CA ASP A 348 8.81 -0.07 26.11
C ASP A 348 7.88 0.53 27.19
N SER A 349 8.44 1.36 28.09
CA SER A 349 7.68 2.02 29.15
C SER A 349 6.62 3.03 28.65
N ALA A 350 6.70 3.45 27.39
CA ALA A 350 5.72 4.30 26.72
C ALA A 350 4.65 3.45 25.96
N GLY A 351 4.72 2.12 26.04
CA GLY A 351 3.81 1.23 25.33
C GLY A 351 4.10 1.11 23.84
N VAL A 352 5.29 1.49 23.38
CA VAL A 352 5.71 1.38 21.98
C VAL A 352 6.51 0.09 21.79
N GLY A 353 6.04 -0.76 20.88
CA GLY A 353 6.70 -2.02 20.52
C GLY A 353 6.59 -2.29 19.01
N GLU A 354 7.26 -3.34 18.53
CA GLU A 354 7.08 -3.76 17.15
C GLU A 354 5.66 -4.29 16.94
N LEU A 355 4.97 -3.76 15.92
CA LEU A 355 3.63 -4.20 15.57
C LEU A 355 3.67 -5.59 14.96
N LEU A 356 3.01 -6.53 15.60
CA LEU A 356 2.78 -7.88 15.11
C LEU A 356 1.39 -7.99 14.50
N ILE A 357 1.30 -8.69 13.37
CA ILE A 357 0.05 -8.84 12.61
C ILE A 357 -0.20 -10.31 12.35
N ARG A 358 -1.44 -10.78 12.59
CA ARG A 358 -1.87 -12.15 12.32
C ARG A 358 -3.24 -12.13 11.67
N GLY A 359 -3.42 -12.92 10.63
CA GLY A 359 -4.70 -13.04 9.93
C GLY A 359 -4.56 -13.74 8.58
N PRO A 360 -5.68 -14.07 7.93
CA PRO A 360 -5.70 -14.76 6.64
C PRO A 360 -5.23 -13.87 5.48
N ASN A 361 -5.02 -12.59 5.72
CA ASN A 361 -4.40 -11.64 4.80
C ASN A 361 -2.85 -11.69 4.84
N VAL A 362 -2.26 -12.30 5.89
CA VAL A 362 -0.80 -12.45 6.02
C VAL A 362 -0.32 -13.54 5.06
N VAL A 363 0.67 -13.19 4.22
CA VAL A 363 1.19 -14.11 3.21
C VAL A 363 1.96 -15.29 3.82
N ALA A 364 2.09 -16.38 3.06
CA ALA A 364 2.73 -17.62 3.53
C ALA A 364 4.26 -17.49 3.78
N GLY A 365 4.88 -16.37 3.40
CA GLY A 365 6.31 -16.13 3.54
C GLY A 365 6.93 -15.53 2.28
N TYR A 366 8.25 -15.62 2.17
CA TYR A 366 9.01 -15.13 1.03
C TYR A 366 9.49 -16.28 0.13
N TRP A 367 9.23 -16.16 -1.15
CA TRP A 367 9.64 -17.10 -2.18
C TRP A 367 11.16 -17.32 -2.15
N ASN A 368 11.60 -18.60 -2.10
CA ASN A 368 13.00 -19.01 -2.07
C ASN A 368 13.86 -18.34 -0.97
N LYS A 369 13.25 -17.85 0.12
CA LYS A 369 13.96 -17.17 1.22
C LYS A 369 13.54 -17.71 2.60
N PRO A 370 13.84 -19.00 2.91
CA PRO A 370 13.41 -19.61 4.17
C PRO A 370 13.90 -18.85 5.40
N GLU A 371 15.18 -18.46 5.46
CA GLU A 371 15.71 -17.71 6.61
C GLU A 371 15.04 -16.34 6.81
N ALA A 372 14.67 -15.64 5.73
CA ALA A 372 13.94 -14.38 5.83
C ALA A 372 12.50 -14.63 6.26
N THR A 373 11.90 -15.72 5.79
CA THR A 373 10.56 -16.16 6.20
C THR A 373 10.53 -16.45 7.69
N ASP A 374 11.44 -17.29 8.19
CA ASP A 374 11.50 -17.68 9.60
C ASP A 374 11.69 -16.49 10.55
N ARG A 375 12.45 -15.47 10.12
CA ARG A 375 12.65 -14.24 10.90
C ARG A 375 11.45 -13.31 10.90
N THR A 376 10.73 -13.25 9.77
CA THR A 376 9.65 -12.29 9.58
C THR A 376 8.29 -12.85 10.00
N PHE A 377 8.11 -14.18 9.87
CA PHE A 377 6.84 -14.87 10.17
C PHE A 377 7.06 -15.89 11.28
N ALA A 378 7.11 -15.42 12.52
CA ALA A 378 7.38 -16.28 13.68
C ALA A 378 6.08 -16.60 14.44
N GLY A 379 5.79 -17.89 14.65
CA GLY A 379 4.68 -18.34 15.48
C GLY A 379 3.30 -17.85 15.01
N SER A 380 3.04 -17.87 13.70
CA SER A 380 1.85 -17.31 13.02
C SER A 380 1.71 -15.79 13.04
N TRP A 381 2.72 -15.07 13.54
CA TRP A 381 2.75 -13.62 13.57
C TRP A 381 3.73 -13.07 12.55
N LEU A 382 3.29 -12.08 11.79
CA LEU A 382 4.16 -11.24 10.97
C LEU A 382 4.80 -10.16 11.84
N HIS A 383 6.11 -10.14 11.90
CA HIS A 383 6.91 -9.03 12.42
C HIS A 383 6.95 -7.93 11.35
N SER A 384 6.18 -6.86 11.55
CA SER A 384 5.98 -5.82 10.53
C SER A 384 7.22 -4.95 10.28
N GLY A 385 8.10 -4.86 11.26
CA GLY A 385 9.20 -3.90 11.29
C GLY A 385 8.74 -2.45 11.52
N ASP A 386 7.45 -2.24 11.83
CA ASP A 386 6.90 -0.95 12.22
C ASP A 386 6.76 -0.88 13.74
N LEU A 387 7.22 0.19 14.35
CA LEU A 387 7.01 0.49 15.77
C LEU A 387 5.68 1.21 15.95
N ALA A 388 4.86 0.70 16.87
CA ALA A 388 3.53 1.22 17.11
C ALA A 388 3.18 1.20 18.60
N ARG A 389 2.18 1.98 18.96
CA ARG A 389 1.40 1.81 20.18
C ARG A 389 -0.05 1.54 19.81
N ILE A 390 -0.76 0.83 20.66
CA ILE A 390 -2.19 0.60 20.56
C ILE A 390 -2.81 1.19 21.82
N ASP A 391 -3.78 2.09 21.65
CA ASP A 391 -4.44 2.74 22.78
C ASP A 391 -5.60 1.91 23.36
N GLU A 392 -6.26 2.42 24.40
CA GLU A 392 -7.35 1.76 25.11
C GLU A 392 -8.58 1.53 24.22
N ASP A 393 -8.79 2.38 23.21
CA ASP A 393 -9.86 2.23 22.22
C ASP A 393 -9.51 1.23 21.11
N GLY A 394 -8.26 0.77 21.04
CA GLY A 394 -7.77 -0.16 20.02
C GLY A 394 -7.25 0.54 18.75
N LEU A 395 -7.09 1.86 18.78
CA LEU A 395 -6.48 2.62 17.70
C LEU A 395 -4.97 2.38 17.64
N VAL A 396 -4.47 2.10 16.45
CA VAL A 396 -3.05 1.86 16.18
C VAL A 396 -2.38 3.15 15.75
N HIS A 397 -1.32 3.53 16.44
CA HIS A 397 -0.47 4.68 16.11
C HIS A 397 0.91 4.16 15.69
N VAL A 398 1.21 4.20 14.41
CA VAL A 398 2.54 3.87 13.89
C VAL A 398 3.46 5.04 14.16
N VAL A 399 4.47 4.84 14.99
CA VAL A 399 5.39 5.91 15.42
C VAL A 399 6.64 5.99 14.56
N ASP A 400 7.17 4.86 14.08
CA ASP A 400 8.30 4.82 13.14
C ASP A 400 8.51 3.41 12.57
N ARG A 401 9.52 3.28 11.71
CA ARG A 401 10.14 2.00 11.35
C ARG A 401 11.22 1.64 12.36
N ALA A 402 11.26 0.40 12.83
CA ALA A 402 12.29 -0.06 13.77
C ALA A 402 13.73 0.25 13.31
N LYS A 403 13.98 0.17 12.00
CA LYS A 403 15.29 0.45 11.38
C LYS A 403 15.59 1.95 11.16
N ASP A 404 14.57 2.81 11.18
CA ASP A 404 14.67 4.25 10.92
C ASP A 404 14.62 5.06 12.23
N MET A 405 14.27 4.39 13.36
CA MET A 405 14.36 4.94 14.70
C MET A 405 15.83 5.29 15.02
N ILE A 406 16.05 6.46 15.57
CA ILE A 406 17.38 6.98 15.90
C ILE A 406 17.65 6.72 17.38
N ASN A 407 18.67 5.93 17.68
CA ASN A 407 19.10 5.69 19.07
C ASN A 407 20.18 6.70 19.47
N ARG A 408 19.74 7.76 20.12
CA ARG A 408 20.61 8.85 20.58
C ARG A 408 21.02 8.64 22.04
N GLY A 409 22.08 7.90 22.27
CA GLY A 409 22.61 7.67 23.60
C GLY A 409 21.65 6.91 24.55
N GLY A 410 20.81 6.04 24.01
CA GLY A 410 19.79 5.30 24.72
C GLY A 410 18.40 5.95 24.71
N GLU A 411 18.30 7.19 24.21
CA GLU A 411 17.00 7.84 23.97
C GLU A 411 16.52 7.51 22.55
N ASN A 412 15.30 6.95 22.45
CA ASN A 412 14.68 6.65 21.17
C ASN A 412 14.07 7.91 20.56
N VAL A 413 14.54 8.31 19.38
CA VAL A 413 13.97 9.39 18.60
C VAL A 413 13.29 8.82 17.39
N TYR A 414 11.98 9.00 17.31
CA TYR A 414 11.19 8.55 16.18
C TYR A 414 11.27 9.58 15.05
N SER A 415 11.82 9.15 13.92
CA SER A 415 12.08 10.03 12.79
C SER A 415 10.81 10.68 12.24
N VAL A 416 9.69 9.94 12.24
CA VAL A 416 8.39 10.43 11.77
C VAL A 416 7.83 11.55 12.67
N GLU A 417 8.05 11.49 13.97
CA GLU A 417 7.64 12.55 14.90
C GLU A 417 8.33 13.88 14.57
N VAL A 418 9.63 13.83 14.32
CA VAL A 418 10.42 15.01 13.96
C VAL A 418 10.07 15.51 12.55
N GLU A 419 9.80 14.61 11.59
CA GLU A 419 9.33 14.95 10.25
C GLU A 419 7.98 15.66 10.26
N ASN A 420 7.03 15.20 11.08
CA ASN A 420 5.73 15.85 11.25
C ASN A 420 5.85 17.26 11.82
N ALA A 421 6.72 17.46 12.81
CA ALA A 421 7.00 18.78 13.37
C ALA A 421 7.67 19.70 12.32
N LEU A 422 8.62 19.18 11.54
CA LEU A 422 9.24 19.92 10.43
C LEU A 422 8.23 20.31 9.34
N ALA A 423 7.29 19.42 9.00
CA ALA A 423 6.27 19.69 7.97
C ALA A 423 5.32 20.86 8.37
N SER A 424 5.20 21.17 9.66
CA SER A 424 4.44 22.32 10.16
C SER A 424 5.25 23.61 10.27
N ALA A 425 6.58 23.52 10.09
CA ALA A 425 7.47 24.68 10.22
C ALA A 425 7.35 25.62 9.00
N PRO A 426 7.30 26.95 9.21
CA PRO A 426 7.22 27.91 8.11
C PRO A 426 8.39 27.77 7.12
N GLY A 427 8.07 27.76 5.83
CA GLY A 427 9.06 27.69 4.75
C GLY A 427 9.58 26.28 4.45
N VAL A 428 9.06 25.24 5.10
CA VAL A 428 9.38 23.82 4.83
C VAL A 428 8.34 23.23 3.88
N ALA A 429 8.78 22.69 2.76
CA ALA A 429 7.93 21.99 1.79
C ALA A 429 7.92 20.47 2.01
N ASP A 430 9.07 19.89 2.37
CA ASP A 430 9.23 18.45 2.63
C ASP A 430 10.43 18.26 3.56
N ALA A 431 10.46 17.17 4.32
CA ALA A 431 11.58 16.84 5.20
C ALA A 431 11.78 15.33 5.36
N ALA A 432 13.02 14.94 5.60
CA ALA A 432 13.38 13.58 6.00
C ALA A 432 14.34 13.63 7.18
N VAL A 433 14.11 12.75 8.16
CA VAL A 433 14.92 12.66 9.38
C VAL A 433 15.61 11.31 9.46
N VAL A 434 16.90 11.33 9.75
CA VAL A 434 17.74 10.12 9.78
C VAL A 434 18.76 10.21 10.92
N GLY A 435 19.22 9.04 11.39
CA GLY A 435 20.34 8.95 12.33
C GLY A 435 21.67 9.26 11.64
N VAL A 436 22.41 10.23 12.16
CA VAL A 436 23.78 10.55 11.75
C VAL A 436 24.73 9.88 12.74
N PRO A 437 25.68 9.05 12.32
CA PRO A 437 26.62 8.39 13.23
C PRO A 437 27.38 9.37 14.11
N ASP A 438 27.50 9.05 15.41
CA ASP A 438 28.22 9.84 16.42
C ASP A 438 28.99 8.92 17.37
N ASP A 439 30.27 9.26 17.59
CA ASP A 439 31.18 8.42 18.38
C ASP A 439 30.81 8.36 19.89
N VAL A 440 30.01 9.29 20.40
CA VAL A 440 29.64 9.40 21.82
C VAL A 440 28.24 8.87 22.08
N LEU A 441 27.27 9.25 21.23
CA LEU A 441 25.86 8.95 21.41
C LEU A 441 25.38 7.79 20.53
N GLY A 442 26.26 7.19 19.70
CA GLY A 442 25.90 6.23 18.69
C GLY A 442 25.28 6.91 17.48
N GLU A 443 24.18 7.64 17.67
CA GLU A 443 23.56 8.45 16.61
C GLU A 443 23.14 9.83 17.13
N LYS A 444 23.06 10.80 16.21
CA LYS A 444 22.46 12.12 16.37
C LYS A 444 21.36 12.35 15.34
N VAL A 445 20.43 13.24 15.66
CA VAL A 445 19.33 13.54 14.74
C VAL A 445 19.81 14.45 13.61
N GLY A 446 19.66 14.00 12.37
CA GLY A 446 19.92 14.77 11.17
C GLY A 446 18.63 14.96 10.37
N ALA A 447 18.39 16.19 9.90
CA ALA A 447 17.25 16.55 9.06
C ALA A 447 17.71 17.02 7.69
N VAL A 448 17.13 16.45 6.62
CA VAL A 448 17.22 16.99 5.25
C VAL A 448 15.90 17.70 4.98
N VAL A 449 15.96 19.00 4.74
CA VAL A 449 14.78 19.87 4.63
C VAL A 449 14.73 20.47 3.23
N VAL A 450 13.57 20.36 2.56
CA VAL A 450 13.30 21.01 1.28
C VAL A 450 12.63 22.36 1.55
N ALA A 451 13.23 23.44 1.06
CA ALA A 451 12.65 24.78 1.17
C ALA A 451 11.43 24.95 0.25
N ALA A 452 10.40 25.65 0.72
CA ALA A 452 9.17 25.91 -0.04
C ALA A 452 9.37 26.90 -1.20
N SER A 453 10.44 27.71 -1.17
CA SER A 453 10.79 28.67 -2.22
C SER A 453 12.30 28.68 -2.45
N GLU A 454 12.72 28.79 -3.70
CA GLU A 454 14.11 28.99 -4.08
C GLU A 454 14.59 30.44 -3.77
N ASP A 455 13.67 31.38 -3.76
CA ASP A 455 13.94 32.81 -3.58
C ASP A 455 14.09 33.21 -2.11
N GLU A 456 13.53 32.44 -1.18
CA GLU A 456 13.62 32.71 0.25
C GLU A 456 14.55 31.68 0.94
N ARG A 457 15.66 32.18 1.49
CA ARG A 457 16.53 31.33 2.31
C ARG A 457 15.79 30.86 3.57
N LEU A 458 15.55 29.55 3.67
CA LEU A 458 15.00 28.94 4.88
C LEU A 458 15.90 29.29 6.09
N SER A 459 15.31 29.87 7.11
CA SER A 459 16.02 30.17 8.37
C SER A 459 16.11 28.92 9.24
N VAL A 460 17.24 28.22 9.22
CA VAL A 460 17.46 27.04 10.08
C VAL A 460 17.22 27.37 11.57
N PRO A 461 17.69 28.48 12.14
CA PRO A 461 17.36 28.85 13.53
C PRO A 461 15.85 28.93 13.78
N ALA A 462 15.07 29.56 12.89
CA ALA A 462 13.62 29.70 13.07
C ALA A 462 12.91 28.33 12.98
N VAL A 463 13.39 27.42 12.13
CA VAL A 463 12.90 26.04 12.07
C VAL A 463 13.19 25.30 13.39
N LEU A 464 14.41 25.41 13.91
CA LEU A 464 14.77 24.76 15.19
C LEU A 464 13.98 25.34 16.38
N ASP A 465 13.74 26.65 16.41
CA ASP A 465 12.89 27.30 17.42
C ASP A 465 11.44 26.80 17.33
N HIS A 466 10.91 26.60 16.11
CA HIS A 466 9.59 26.03 15.91
C HIS A 466 9.51 24.60 16.48
N LEU A 467 10.51 23.76 16.21
CA LEU A 467 10.58 22.41 16.75
C LEU A 467 10.69 22.40 18.28
N ALA A 468 11.44 23.31 18.86
CA ALA A 468 11.62 23.41 20.31
C ALA A 468 10.32 23.74 21.05
N ALA A 469 9.32 24.30 20.39
CA ALA A 469 8.01 24.55 20.97
C ALA A 469 7.16 23.27 21.19
N SER A 470 7.48 22.19 20.49
CA SER A 470 6.67 20.96 20.49
C SER A 470 7.44 19.67 20.78
N LEU A 471 8.76 19.67 20.60
CA LEU A 471 9.60 18.49 20.79
C LEU A 471 10.53 18.60 22.00
N ALA A 472 10.83 17.46 22.62
CA ALA A 472 11.87 17.38 23.65
C ALA A 472 13.24 17.73 23.04
N ASP A 473 14.14 18.30 23.86
CA ASP A 473 15.44 18.82 23.42
C ASP A 473 16.28 17.79 22.66
N PHE A 474 16.30 16.54 23.10
CA PHE A 474 17.08 15.47 22.49
C PHE A 474 16.56 15.03 21.11
N LYS A 475 15.31 15.35 20.76
CA LYS A 475 14.68 15.07 19.46
C LYS A 475 14.98 16.14 18.40
N ILE A 476 15.42 17.33 18.81
CA ILE A 476 15.68 18.42 17.88
C ILE A 476 16.95 18.13 17.06
N PRO A 477 16.91 18.27 15.71
CA PRO A 477 18.04 17.97 14.87
C PRO A 477 19.31 18.72 15.24
N GLN A 478 20.43 18.01 15.39
CA GLN A 478 21.77 18.57 15.51
C GLN A 478 22.40 18.88 14.14
N TYR A 479 21.94 18.19 13.09
CA TYR A 479 22.38 18.43 11.73
C TYR A 479 21.18 18.79 10.87
N VAL A 480 21.29 19.87 10.10
CA VAL A 480 20.24 20.29 9.16
C VAL A 480 20.87 20.58 7.81
N HIS A 481 20.44 19.84 6.79
CA HIS A 481 20.83 20.04 5.41
C HIS A 481 19.64 20.61 4.64
N VAL A 482 19.75 21.85 4.18
CA VAL A 482 18.71 22.52 3.38
C VAL A 482 18.98 22.33 1.90
N ARG A 483 17.94 21.97 1.14
CA ARG A 483 17.98 21.82 -0.30
C ARG A 483 16.70 22.38 -0.94
N THR A 484 16.73 22.56 -2.25
CA THR A 484 15.56 22.98 -3.05
C THR A 484 15.00 21.82 -3.90
N GLU A 485 15.87 20.83 -4.23
CA GLU A 485 15.42 19.68 -5.00
C GLU A 485 14.59 18.74 -4.14
N PRO A 486 13.54 18.11 -4.73
CA PRO A 486 12.68 17.16 -4.03
C PRO A 486 13.47 16.00 -3.40
N LEU A 487 12.96 15.45 -2.29
CA LEU A 487 13.51 14.25 -1.66
C LEU A 487 13.31 13.03 -2.56
N GLN A 488 14.33 12.18 -2.61
CA GLN A 488 14.26 10.94 -3.37
C GLN A 488 13.29 9.96 -2.72
N ARG A 489 12.38 9.43 -3.55
CA ARG A 489 11.37 8.46 -3.14
C ARG A 489 11.41 7.24 -4.07
N ASN A 490 11.05 6.08 -3.52
CA ASN A 490 10.83 4.91 -4.36
C ASN A 490 9.54 5.07 -5.20
N PRO A 491 9.28 4.18 -6.18
CA PRO A 491 8.07 4.22 -7.00
C PRO A 491 6.75 4.15 -6.21
N GLY A 492 6.76 3.64 -4.98
CA GLY A 492 5.63 3.62 -4.04
C GLY A 492 5.49 4.89 -3.20
N GLY A 493 6.31 5.93 -3.45
CA GLY A 493 6.27 7.20 -2.75
C GLY A 493 7.03 7.24 -1.41
N LYS A 494 7.68 6.15 -0.98
CA LYS A 494 8.43 6.10 0.29
C LYS A 494 9.79 6.77 0.16
N LEU A 495 10.16 7.57 1.18
CA LEU A 495 11.49 8.20 1.29
C LEU A 495 12.61 7.15 1.30
N LEU A 496 13.68 7.44 0.56
CA LEU A 496 14.88 6.60 0.51
C LEU A 496 15.87 7.04 1.61
N LYS A 497 15.45 6.92 2.90
CA LYS A 497 16.20 7.41 4.08
C LYS A 497 17.63 6.92 4.15
N ARG A 498 17.87 5.64 3.80
CA ARG A 498 19.24 5.09 3.77
C ARG A 498 20.14 5.86 2.79
N GLN A 499 19.66 6.14 1.59
CA GLN A 499 20.44 6.88 0.60
C GLN A 499 20.68 8.33 1.06
N LEU A 500 19.66 8.97 1.65
CA LEU A 500 19.79 10.30 2.22
C LEU A 500 20.85 10.32 3.34
N ARG A 501 20.84 9.32 4.24
CA ARG A 501 21.85 9.18 5.30
C ARG A 501 23.28 9.07 4.75
N GLU A 502 23.49 8.23 3.72
CA GLU A 502 24.79 7.93 3.12
C GLU A 502 25.31 9.05 2.19
N GLN A 503 24.42 9.76 1.50
CA GLN A 503 24.78 10.73 0.46
C GLN A 503 24.81 12.19 0.94
N THR A 504 24.17 12.49 2.08
CA THR A 504 24.12 13.86 2.61
C THR A 504 25.46 14.23 3.26
N ALA A 505 26.04 15.33 2.80
CA ALA A 505 27.19 15.94 3.47
C ALA A 505 26.73 16.72 4.70
N TRP A 506 26.82 16.11 5.87
CA TRP A 506 26.22 16.64 7.10
C TRP A 506 26.89 17.87 7.69
N GLY A 507 28.07 18.22 7.28
CA GLY A 507 28.76 19.45 7.75
C GLY A 507 28.95 19.50 9.27
N ALA A 508 29.11 20.72 9.80
CA ALA A 508 29.19 20.92 11.24
C ALA A 508 27.78 20.91 11.87
N PRO A 509 27.61 20.43 13.12
CA PRO A 509 26.34 20.48 13.81
C PRO A 509 25.87 21.94 13.97
N VAL A 510 24.61 22.19 13.65
CA VAL A 510 23.96 23.51 13.78
C VAL A 510 23.57 23.83 15.23
N ARG A 511 23.70 22.83 16.10
CA ARG A 511 23.33 22.90 17.51
C ARG A 511 24.34 22.11 18.35
N GLY A 512 24.81 22.71 19.46
CA GLY A 512 25.59 22.00 20.46
C GLY A 512 24.79 20.96 21.26
N ARG A 513 25.44 20.32 22.24
CA ARG A 513 24.81 19.29 23.09
C ARG A 513 23.48 19.71 23.65
#